data_bcb65aa08f3b995d43a80a864966aff4
#
_entry.id   bcb65aa08f3b995d43a80a864966aff4
#
_cell.length_a   1.000
_cell.length_b   1.000
_cell.length_c   1.000
_cell.angle_alpha   90.00
_cell.angle_beta   90.00
_cell.angle_gamma   90.00
#
_symmetry.space_group_name_H-M   'P 1'
#
loop_
_entity.id
_entity.type
_entity.pdbx_description
1 polymer ?
#
loop_
_entity_poly.entity_id
_entity_poly.type
_entity_poly.pdbx_seq_one_letter_code
_entity_poly.pdbx_strand_id
1 'polypeptide(L)'
;MYRLTQMTIVTESSVGEGTPADESGPIAVPGPAGGTRVRRPNQAGPARMTKVVGMSVIPVPRRVALISVHTSPLAQPGTGDAGGMNVYVWQTATRLARRGVKVEIFTRATSSSDAPVVDAAPGVLVRHVAAGPFEGLDKQDLPGQLCAFTAGVLRAEAMNEPGYYDLIHSHYWLSGQVGWVAAERWQIPLVHSMHTMAKVKNLTLAAGDQPEPYERVLGEEQAVAAADQLIAHTETEAAD
;
A
#
# COMPACT_ATOMS: atom_id res chain seq x y z
N MET A 1 -13.78 12.98 -13.40
CA MET A 1 -12.53 12.63 -14.09
C MET A 1 -12.09 11.32 -13.47
N TYR A 2 -12.21 10.19 -14.19
CA TYR A 2 -11.84 8.88 -13.63
C TYR A 2 -10.32 8.84 -13.41
N ARG A 3 -9.88 8.67 -12.15
CA ARG A 3 -8.48 8.37 -11.84
C ARG A 3 -8.17 6.97 -12.40
N LEU A 4 -7.09 6.85 -13.16
CA LEU A 4 -6.59 5.54 -13.60
C LEU A 4 -5.90 4.90 -12.38
N THR A 5 -6.55 3.94 -11.76
CA THR A 5 -5.98 3.14 -10.67
C THR A 5 -5.00 2.14 -11.28
N GLN A 6 -3.76 2.15 -10.80
CA GLN A 6 -2.75 1.17 -11.19
C GLN A 6 -2.75 0.02 -10.18
N MET A 7 -2.62 -1.20 -10.67
CA MET A 7 -2.52 -2.40 -9.84
C MET A 7 -1.08 -2.92 -9.80
N THR A 8 -0.58 -3.20 -8.60
CA THR A 8 0.76 -3.78 -8.41
C THR A 8 0.63 -5.14 -7.75
N ILE A 9 1.13 -6.18 -8.42
CA ILE A 9 1.23 -7.52 -7.86
C ILE A 9 2.52 -7.59 -7.04
N VAL A 10 2.40 -7.94 -5.76
CA VAL A 10 3.54 -8.22 -4.88
C VAL A 10 3.65 -9.73 -4.72
N THR A 11 4.48 -10.37 -5.56
CA THR A 11 4.85 -11.77 -5.37
C THR A 11 6.06 -11.85 -4.43
N GLU A 12 6.05 -12.79 -3.49
CA GLU A 12 7.24 -13.14 -2.73
C GLU A 12 8.24 -13.84 -3.65
N SER A 13 9.16 -13.08 -4.25
CA SER A 13 10.32 -13.65 -4.93
C SER A 13 11.27 -14.18 -3.86
N SER A 14 11.49 -15.49 -3.89
CA SER A 14 12.54 -16.18 -3.14
C SER A 14 13.87 -15.47 -3.35
N VAL A 15 14.53 -15.13 -2.25
CA VAL A 15 15.91 -14.61 -2.25
C VAL A 15 16.81 -15.72 -2.80
N GLY A 16 17.20 -15.60 -4.06
CA GLY A 16 18.24 -16.43 -4.69
C GLY A 16 19.61 -16.01 -4.16
N GLU A 17 20.31 -16.94 -3.55
CA GLU A 17 21.72 -16.79 -3.19
C GLU A 17 22.56 -16.56 -4.45
N GLY A 18 23.21 -15.38 -4.53
CA GLY A 18 24.12 -15.03 -5.62
C GLY A 18 25.46 -15.74 -5.44
N THR A 19 25.80 -16.62 -6.36
CA THR A 19 27.18 -17.10 -6.58
C THR A 19 27.98 -16.05 -7.35
N PRO A 20 29.26 -15.82 -7.02
CA PRO A 20 30.08 -14.83 -7.70
C PRO A 20 30.48 -15.31 -9.11
N ALA A 21 30.35 -14.42 -10.08
CA ALA A 21 30.74 -14.64 -11.47
C ALA A 21 32.26 -14.56 -11.64
N ASP A 22 32.76 -15.54 -12.39
CA ASP A 22 34.14 -15.68 -12.88
C ASP A 22 34.42 -14.66 -13.99
N GLU A 23 35.57 -13.96 -13.88
CA GLU A 23 36.11 -13.03 -14.86
C GLU A 23 36.98 -13.81 -15.86
N SER A 24 36.55 -13.92 -17.12
CA SER A 24 37.45 -14.18 -18.23
C SER A 24 36.94 -13.61 -19.55
N GLY A 25 37.48 -12.43 -19.93
CA GLY A 25 37.22 -11.82 -21.22
C GLY A 25 38.16 -12.33 -22.32
N PRO A 26 37.75 -12.34 -23.58
CA PRO A 26 38.64 -12.61 -24.71
C PRO A 26 39.14 -11.33 -25.37
N ILE A 27 40.39 -11.43 -25.77
CA ILE A 27 41.31 -10.49 -26.41
C ILE A 27 40.83 -10.07 -27.81
N ALA A 28 40.90 -8.79 -28.12
CA ALA A 28 40.68 -8.22 -29.47
C ALA A 28 41.90 -8.33 -30.38
N VAL A 29 41.68 -8.71 -31.66
CA VAL A 29 42.70 -8.69 -32.73
C VAL A 29 42.32 -7.60 -33.74
N PRO A 30 43.25 -6.75 -34.21
CA PRO A 30 43.01 -5.70 -35.19
C PRO A 30 43.19 -6.19 -36.64
N GLY A 31 42.35 -5.77 -37.56
CA GLY A 31 42.47 -5.98 -39.01
C GLY A 31 42.42 -4.66 -39.78
N PRO A 32 42.91 -4.62 -41.07
CA PRO A 32 43.62 -3.45 -41.61
C PRO A 32 42.75 -2.46 -42.41
N ALA A 33 43.35 -1.29 -42.61
CA ALA A 33 42.85 -0.09 -43.26
C ALA A 33 42.60 -0.22 -44.79
N GLY A 34 41.75 0.64 -45.33
CA GLY A 34 41.80 1.09 -46.70
C GLY A 34 40.45 1.30 -47.36
N GLY A 35 40.08 2.52 -47.73
CA GLY A 35 38.98 2.80 -48.64
C GLY A 35 38.41 4.22 -48.54
N THR A 36 39.06 5.19 -49.18
CA THR A 36 38.57 6.56 -49.38
C THR A 36 37.29 6.57 -50.22
N ARG A 37 36.21 7.12 -49.75
CA ARG A 37 35.01 7.39 -50.54
C ARG A 37 34.49 8.82 -50.31
N VAL A 38 34.36 9.50 -51.46
CA VAL A 38 33.93 10.87 -51.69
C VAL A 38 32.60 11.21 -51.03
N ARG A 39 32.54 12.35 -50.32
CA ARG A 39 31.37 12.95 -49.71
C ARG A 39 30.41 13.53 -50.74
N ARG A 40 29.14 13.14 -50.72
CA ARG A 40 28.03 13.90 -51.33
C ARG A 40 27.33 14.72 -50.21
N PRO A 41 26.82 15.95 -50.48
CA PRO A 41 26.21 16.79 -49.46
C PRO A 41 24.83 16.25 -49.07
N ASN A 42 24.62 16.29 -47.78
CA ASN A 42 23.50 15.76 -47.04
C ASN A 42 22.25 16.64 -47.20
N GLN A 43 21.14 16.04 -47.64
CA GLN A 43 19.82 16.63 -47.49
C GLN A 43 19.37 16.37 -46.05
N ALA A 44 19.24 17.46 -45.27
CA ALA A 44 18.70 17.41 -43.93
C ALA A 44 17.20 17.08 -43.97
N GLY A 45 16.85 15.85 -43.63
CA GLY A 45 15.49 15.46 -43.30
C GLY A 45 15.07 16.02 -41.92
N PRO A 46 13.75 16.20 -41.65
CA PRO A 46 13.30 16.82 -40.43
C PRO A 46 13.75 16.03 -39.20
N ALA A 47 14.39 16.72 -38.28
CA ALA A 47 14.82 16.19 -37.01
C ALA A 47 13.61 15.62 -36.24
N ARG A 48 13.57 14.30 -36.09
CA ARG A 48 12.61 13.60 -35.24
C ARG A 48 12.95 13.93 -33.82
N MET A 49 12.23 14.91 -33.23
CA MET A 49 12.31 15.16 -31.79
C MET A 49 11.87 13.90 -31.05
N THR A 50 12.82 13.15 -30.56
CA THR A 50 12.58 12.08 -29.60
C THR A 50 12.18 12.77 -28.30
N LYS A 51 10.87 12.72 -28.00
CA LYS A 51 10.35 13.16 -26.70
C LYS A 51 10.98 12.23 -25.66
N VAL A 52 12.02 12.69 -24.98
CA VAL A 52 12.52 12.03 -23.77
C VAL A 52 11.41 12.16 -22.74
N VAL A 53 10.62 11.10 -22.58
CA VAL A 53 9.71 10.98 -21.45
C VAL A 53 10.62 10.87 -20.24
N GLY A 54 10.82 11.98 -19.55
CA GLY A 54 11.52 11.99 -18.28
C GLY A 54 10.81 10.99 -17.37
N MET A 55 11.52 9.94 -16.96
CA MET A 55 11.08 9.09 -15.85
C MET A 55 10.99 10.01 -14.64
N SER A 56 9.74 10.36 -14.28
CA SER A 56 9.48 11.03 -13.02
C SER A 56 9.92 10.07 -11.93
N VAL A 57 11.02 10.36 -11.27
CA VAL A 57 11.46 9.62 -10.08
C VAL A 57 10.38 9.88 -9.04
N ILE A 58 9.53 8.89 -8.77
CA ILE A 58 8.56 8.96 -7.68
C ILE A 58 9.38 9.06 -6.40
N PRO A 59 9.30 10.15 -5.66
CA PRO A 59 10.08 10.31 -4.44
C PRO A 59 9.70 9.22 -3.43
N VAL A 60 10.68 8.59 -2.81
CA VAL A 60 10.44 7.63 -1.73
C VAL A 60 9.76 8.37 -0.58
N PRO A 61 8.61 7.90 -0.08
CA PRO A 61 7.93 8.56 1.02
C PRO A 61 8.80 8.55 2.28
N ARG A 62 8.80 9.66 3.00
CA ARG A 62 9.54 9.80 4.29
C ARG A 62 8.68 9.31 5.45
N ARG A 63 7.37 9.54 5.37
CA ARG A 63 6.39 9.16 6.40
C ARG A 63 5.16 8.55 5.75
N VAL A 64 4.76 7.39 6.26
CA VAL A 64 3.60 6.63 5.78
C VAL A 64 2.62 6.43 6.92
N ALA A 65 1.34 6.77 6.68
CA ALA A 65 0.24 6.40 7.54
C ALA A 65 -0.31 5.04 7.08
N LEU A 66 -0.14 3.98 7.88
CA LEU A 66 -0.82 2.70 7.68
C LEU A 66 -2.14 2.70 8.42
N ILE A 67 -3.23 2.26 7.79
CA ILE A 67 -4.55 2.22 8.41
C ILE A 67 -5.02 0.77 8.50
N SER A 68 -5.26 0.28 9.72
CA SER A 68 -5.77 -1.05 10.05
C SER A 68 -6.84 -0.96 11.14
N VAL A 69 -8.08 -0.62 10.74
CA VAL A 69 -9.17 -0.25 11.66
C VAL A 69 -9.53 -1.38 12.61
N HIS A 70 -9.85 -2.57 12.07
CA HIS A 70 -10.54 -3.63 12.81
C HIS A 70 -9.62 -4.56 13.59
N THR A 71 -8.31 -4.50 13.36
CA THR A 71 -7.37 -5.38 14.03
C THR A 71 -6.01 -4.71 14.23
N SER A 72 -5.49 -4.81 15.45
CA SER A 72 -4.19 -4.22 15.80
C SER A 72 -3.04 -5.08 15.28
N PRO A 73 -2.00 -4.49 14.67
CA PRO A 73 -0.79 -5.23 14.27
C PRO A 73 -0.03 -5.82 15.48
N LEU A 74 -0.35 -5.36 16.70
CA LEU A 74 0.24 -5.85 17.93
C LEU A 74 -0.55 -7.01 18.55
N ALA A 75 -1.76 -7.30 18.03
CA ALA A 75 -2.55 -8.43 18.50
C ALA A 75 -1.88 -9.76 18.13
N GLN A 76 -1.97 -10.72 19.04
CA GLN A 76 -1.41 -12.06 18.79
C GLN A 76 -2.14 -12.75 17.63
N PRO A 77 -1.45 -13.17 16.58
CA PRO A 77 -2.07 -13.93 15.48
C PRO A 77 -2.78 -15.18 15.99
N GLY A 78 -3.98 -15.43 15.44
CA GLY A 78 -4.83 -16.56 15.85
C GLY A 78 -5.79 -16.25 17.00
N THR A 79 -5.83 -15.01 17.50
CA THR A 79 -6.80 -14.56 18.51
C THR A 79 -7.79 -13.57 17.88
N GLY A 80 -9.09 -13.82 18.03
CA GLY A 80 -10.15 -12.98 17.43
C GLY A 80 -9.97 -12.84 15.92
N ASP A 81 -10.01 -11.60 15.42
CA ASP A 81 -9.78 -11.26 14.00
C ASP A 81 -8.28 -11.13 13.63
N ALA A 82 -7.37 -11.36 14.56
CA ALA A 82 -5.94 -11.25 14.31
C ALA A 82 -5.42 -12.47 13.51
N GLY A 83 -4.98 -12.25 12.29
CA GLY A 83 -4.54 -13.29 11.37
C GLY A 83 -3.46 -12.82 10.41
N GLY A 84 -3.47 -13.36 9.19
CA GLY A 84 -2.49 -13.05 8.15
C GLY A 84 -2.35 -11.56 7.85
N MET A 85 -3.45 -10.80 7.88
CA MET A 85 -3.41 -9.36 7.65
C MET A 85 -2.57 -8.62 8.71
N ASN A 86 -2.68 -8.98 9.99
CA ASN A 86 -1.89 -8.37 11.06
C ASN A 86 -0.39 -8.57 10.83
N VAL A 87 -0.02 -9.81 10.48
CA VAL A 87 1.37 -10.17 10.15
C VAL A 87 1.85 -9.35 8.95
N TYR A 88 1.03 -9.24 7.91
CA TYR A 88 1.36 -8.46 6.72
C TYR A 88 1.56 -6.98 7.05
N VAL A 89 0.62 -6.35 7.76
CA VAL A 89 0.71 -4.94 8.17
C VAL A 89 1.98 -4.70 8.99
N TRP A 90 2.26 -5.55 9.97
CA TRP A 90 3.45 -5.46 10.80
C TRP A 90 4.74 -5.62 10.01
N GLN A 91 4.82 -6.62 9.12
CA GLN A 91 5.98 -6.88 8.28
C GLN A 91 6.21 -5.74 7.28
N THR A 92 5.15 -5.20 6.70
CA THR A 92 5.24 -4.05 5.80
C THR A 92 5.78 -2.82 6.53
N ALA A 93 5.24 -2.50 7.70
CA ALA A 93 5.70 -1.37 8.51
C ALA A 93 7.18 -1.48 8.90
N THR A 94 7.60 -2.64 9.40
CA THR A 94 8.98 -2.86 9.83
C THR A 94 9.96 -2.87 8.65
N ARG A 95 9.57 -3.40 7.48
CA ARG A 95 10.39 -3.37 6.26
C ARG A 95 10.56 -1.95 5.71
N LEU A 96 9.50 -1.13 5.74
CA LEU A 96 9.57 0.29 5.38
C LEU A 96 10.48 1.05 6.34
N ALA A 97 10.33 0.82 7.64
CA ALA A 97 11.16 1.45 8.67
C ALA A 97 12.66 1.12 8.51
N ARG A 98 13.01 -0.12 8.18
CA ARG A 98 14.39 -0.53 7.87
C ARG A 98 14.97 0.19 6.64
N ARG A 99 14.12 0.72 5.76
CA ARG A 99 14.50 1.53 4.60
C ARG A 99 14.52 3.04 4.90
N GLY A 100 14.38 3.43 6.17
CA GLY A 100 14.42 4.81 6.62
C GLY A 100 13.07 5.55 6.55
N VAL A 101 11.97 4.87 6.21
CA VAL A 101 10.63 5.43 6.20
C VAL A 101 10.07 5.43 7.64
N LYS A 102 9.55 6.55 8.11
CA LYS A 102 8.79 6.59 9.37
C LYS A 102 7.38 6.06 9.12
N VAL A 103 6.92 5.14 9.94
CA VAL A 103 5.60 4.52 9.79
C VAL A 103 4.79 4.75 11.05
N GLU A 104 3.57 5.22 10.88
CA GLU A 104 2.57 5.27 11.95
C GLU A 104 1.37 4.43 11.55
N ILE A 105 1.04 3.42 12.37
CA ILE A 105 -0.09 2.52 12.15
C ILE A 105 -1.25 2.99 13.01
N PHE A 106 -2.36 3.33 12.37
CA PHE A 106 -3.62 3.67 13.02
C PHE A 106 -4.49 2.44 13.16
N THR A 107 -4.87 2.11 14.38
CA THR A 107 -5.78 1.01 14.69
C THR A 107 -6.78 1.44 15.76
N ARG A 108 -7.95 0.79 15.82
CA ARG A 108 -8.94 1.12 16.86
C ARG A 108 -8.47 0.64 18.22
N ALA A 109 -8.63 1.49 19.24
CA ALA A 109 -8.47 1.08 20.62
C ALA A 109 -9.57 0.06 20.98
N THR A 110 -9.16 -1.08 21.52
CA THR A 110 -10.07 -2.19 21.90
C THR A 110 -10.12 -2.44 23.38
N SER A 111 -9.28 -1.75 24.13
CA SER A 111 -9.26 -1.75 25.60
C SER A 111 -9.04 -0.35 26.13
N SER A 112 -9.66 -0.04 27.26
CA SER A 112 -9.41 1.21 28.01
C SER A 112 -7.96 1.30 28.53
N SER A 113 -7.26 0.17 28.57
CA SER A 113 -5.84 0.09 28.96
C SER A 113 -4.87 0.28 27.79
N ASP A 114 -5.37 0.36 26.55
CA ASP A 114 -4.52 0.58 25.36
C ASP A 114 -3.84 1.95 25.48
N ALA A 115 -2.50 1.97 25.45
CA ALA A 115 -1.76 3.22 25.40
C ALA A 115 -2.12 3.96 24.09
N PRO A 116 -2.41 5.26 24.12
CA PRO A 116 -2.79 6.01 22.91
C PRO A 116 -1.78 5.92 21.77
N VAL A 117 -0.49 5.85 22.09
CA VAL A 117 0.61 5.66 21.14
C VAL A 117 1.63 4.71 21.75
N VAL A 118 2.07 3.73 20.95
CA VAL A 118 3.10 2.77 21.30
C VAL A 118 4.27 2.92 20.32
N ASP A 119 5.49 3.09 20.83
CA ASP A 119 6.71 2.94 20.04
C ASP A 119 7.00 1.44 19.91
N ALA A 120 6.48 0.85 18.84
CA ALA A 120 6.41 -0.60 18.69
C ALA A 120 7.70 -1.22 18.12
N ALA A 121 8.45 -0.44 17.33
CA ALA A 121 9.77 -0.79 16.81
C ALA A 121 10.49 0.47 16.30
N PRO A 122 11.81 0.44 16.13
CA PRO A 122 12.55 1.59 15.59
C PRO A 122 11.93 2.11 14.28
N GLY A 123 11.35 3.32 14.34
CA GLY A 123 10.68 3.96 13.21
C GLY A 123 9.25 3.51 12.95
N VAL A 124 8.63 2.72 13.84
CA VAL A 124 7.23 2.27 13.76
C VAL A 124 6.47 2.66 15.02
N LEU A 125 5.48 3.53 14.88
CA LEU A 125 4.51 3.87 15.92
C LEU A 125 3.20 3.13 15.66
N VAL A 126 2.50 2.74 16.73
CA VAL A 126 1.12 2.27 16.68
C VAL A 126 0.26 3.23 17.47
N ARG A 127 -0.73 3.83 16.82
CA ARG A 127 -1.68 4.73 17.45
C ARG A 127 -3.03 4.04 17.61
N HIS A 128 -3.48 3.93 18.85
CA HIS A 128 -4.81 3.44 19.19
C HIS A 128 -5.80 4.60 19.16
N VAL A 129 -6.74 4.53 18.24
CA VAL A 129 -7.77 5.56 18.03
C VAL A 129 -9.05 5.13 18.75
N ALA A 130 -9.52 5.93 19.69
CA ALA A 130 -10.81 5.70 20.35
C ALA A 130 -11.96 5.95 19.36
N ALA A 131 -12.74 4.91 19.07
CA ALA A 131 -13.90 4.96 18.20
C ALA A 131 -14.91 3.90 18.64
N GLY A 132 -16.02 4.35 19.22
CA GLY A 132 -17.01 3.50 19.86
C GLY A 132 -16.54 2.92 21.21
N PRO A 133 -17.27 1.92 21.74
CA PRO A 133 -16.88 1.23 22.95
C PRO A 133 -15.55 0.50 22.78
N PHE A 134 -14.78 0.42 23.87
CA PHE A 134 -13.50 -0.30 23.83
C PHE A 134 -13.72 -1.80 23.65
N GLU A 135 -14.57 -2.38 24.50
CA GLU A 135 -14.85 -3.82 24.53
C GLU A 135 -16.24 -4.11 23.96
N GLY A 136 -16.46 -5.35 23.49
CA GLY A 136 -17.78 -5.88 23.10
C GLY A 136 -18.35 -5.34 21.80
N LEU A 137 -17.55 -4.68 20.97
CA LEU A 137 -17.99 -4.24 19.63
C LEU A 137 -17.70 -5.33 18.61
N ASP A 138 -18.74 -5.84 17.98
CA ASP A 138 -18.60 -6.82 16.92
C ASP A 138 -18.08 -6.18 15.63
N LYS A 139 -17.42 -6.98 14.81
CA LYS A 139 -16.84 -6.53 13.54
C LYS A 139 -17.88 -5.94 12.58
N GLN A 140 -19.08 -6.48 12.59
CA GLN A 140 -20.20 -6.00 11.78
C GLN A 140 -20.71 -4.62 12.19
N ASP A 141 -20.43 -4.17 13.43
CA ASP A 141 -20.82 -2.86 13.95
C ASP A 141 -19.75 -1.78 13.73
N LEU A 142 -18.56 -2.18 13.29
CA LEU A 142 -17.44 -1.26 13.00
C LEU A 142 -17.74 -0.19 11.96
N PRO A 143 -18.56 -0.44 10.89
CA PRO A 143 -18.91 0.62 9.95
C PRO A 143 -19.52 1.84 10.63
N GLY A 144 -20.33 1.66 11.68
CA GLY A 144 -20.90 2.74 12.48
C GLY A 144 -19.87 3.60 13.24
N GLN A 145 -18.64 3.12 13.38
CA GLN A 145 -17.57 3.81 14.13
C GLN A 145 -16.56 4.53 13.21
N LEU A 146 -16.67 4.38 11.88
CA LEU A 146 -15.68 4.92 10.95
C LEU A 146 -15.57 6.44 10.99
N CYS A 147 -16.66 7.16 11.22
CA CYS A 147 -16.62 8.63 11.36
C CYS A 147 -15.78 9.05 12.57
N ALA A 148 -15.97 8.40 13.73
CA ALA A 148 -15.20 8.68 14.93
C ALA A 148 -13.72 8.31 14.75
N PHE A 149 -13.46 7.17 14.13
CA PHE A 149 -12.10 6.72 13.82
C PHE A 149 -11.40 7.70 12.85
N THR A 150 -12.06 8.08 11.76
CA THR A 150 -11.54 9.05 10.79
C THR A 150 -11.20 10.38 11.45
N ALA A 151 -12.10 10.89 12.30
CA ALA A 151 -11.85 12.11 13.06
C ALA A 151 -10.60 11.99 13.95
N GLY A 152 -10.37 10.83 14.55
CA GLY A 152 -9.16 10.54 15.33
C GLY A 152 -7.89 10.55 14.50
N VAL A 153 -7.93 9.94 13.31
CA VAL A 153 -6.82 9.93 12.34
C VAL A 153 -6.48 11.35 11.87
N LEU A 154 -7.50 12.12 11.45
CA LEU A 154 -7.31 13.50 11.01
C LEU A 154 -6.79 14.41 12.13
N ARG A 155 -7.26 14.19 13.36
CA ARG A 155 -6.76 14.95 14.52
C ARG A 155 -5.29 14.64 14.84
N ALA A 156 -4.87 13.40 14.66
CA ALA A 156 -3.47 13.03 14.90
C ALA A 156 -2.53 13.71 13.92
N GLU A 157 -2.90 13.82 12.63
CA GLU A 157 -2.12 14.58 11.65
C GLU A 157 -2.12 16.07 11.95
N ALA A 158 -3.28 16.65 12.29
CA ALA A 158 -3.43 18.08 12.59
C ALA A 158 -2.62 18.56 13.83
N MET A 159 -2.08 17.65 14.62
CA MET A 159 -1.14 17.96 15.71
C MET A 159 0.31 18.11 15.22
N ASN A 160 0.57 17.88 13.95
CA ASN A 160 1.86 18.00 13.30
C ASN A 160 1.87 19.15 12.29
N GLU A 161 3.04 19.43 11.72
CA GLU A 161 3.15 20.38 10.63
C GLU A 161 2.38 19.89 9.39
N PRO A 162 1.77 20.79 8.61
CA PRO A 162 1.05 20.44 7.38
C PRO A 162 1.91 19.60 6.42
N GLY A 163 1.33 18.55 5.85
CA GLY A 163 2.06 17.62 4.99
C GLY A 163 2.95 16.66 5.76
N TYR A 164 2.54 16.28 6.97
CA TYR A 164 3.29 15.36 7.81
C TYR A 164 3.45 13.97 7.19
N TYR A 165 2.39 13.42 6.58
CA TYR A 165 2.46 12.16 5.83
C TYR A 165 2.63 12.40 4.34
N ASP A 166 3.38 11.54 3.68
CA ASP A 166 3.62 11.56 2.24
C ASP A 166 2.72 10.55 1.49
N LEU A 167 2.19 9.55 2.21
CA LEU A 167 1.40 8.44 1.64
C LEU A 167 0.51 7.81 2.71
N ILE A 168 -0.67 7.33 2.28
CA ILE A 168 -1.52 6.44 3.06
C ILE A 168 -1.48 5.05 2.45
N HIS A 169 -1.35 4.00 3.30
CA HIS A 169 -1.58 2.63 2.91
C HIS A 169 -2.67 2.03 3.80
N SER A 170 -3.83 1.77 3.22
CA SER A 170 -4.99 1.22 3.94
C SER A 170 -5.17 -0.28 3.66
N HIS A 171 -5.62 -1.00 4.69
CA HIS A 171 -5.75 -2.45 4.68
C HIS A 171 -7.17 -2.87 5.01
N TYR A 172 -7.82 -3.61 4.11
CA TYR A 172 -9.21 -4.01 4.20
C TYR A 172 -10.19 -2.84 4.00
N TRP A 173 -11.43 -3.14 3.55
CA TRP A 173 -12.39 -2.14 3.10
C TRP A 173 -12.73 -1.05 4.12
N LEU A 174 -12.84 -1.39 5.43
CA LEU A 174 -13.09 -0.40 6.50
C LEU A 174 -11.99 0.65 6.54
N SER A 175 -10.75 0.22 6.42
CA SER A 175 -9.59 1.11 6.39
C SER A 175 -9.50 1.89 5.07
N GLY A 176 -10.00 1.30 3.98
CA GLY A 176 -10.13 1.97 2.69
C GLY A 176 -11.02 3.22 2.76
N GLN A 177 -12.17 3.11 3.47
CA GLN A 177 -13.08 4.25 3.69
C GLN A 177 -12.39 5.39 4.45
N VAL A 178 -11.67 5.07 5.50
CA VAL A 178 -10.91 6.05 6.29
C VAL A 178 -9.77 6.65 5.47
N GLY A 179 -9.02 5.78 4.76
CA GLY A 179 -7.91 6.16 3.90
C GLY A 179 -8.31 7.13 2.80
N TRP A 180 -9.45 6.88 2.15
CA TRP A 180 -10.01 7.78 1.15
C TRP A 180 -10.22 9.19 1.71
N VAL A 181 -10.97 9.33 2.81
CA VAL A 181 -11.25 10.65 3.41
C VAL A 181 -9.96 11.36 3.83
N ALA A 182 -9.02 10.63 4.42
CA ALA A 182 -7.74 11.19 4.84
C ALA A 182 -6.87 11.60 3.64
N ALA A 183 -6.81 10.79 2.59
CA ALA A 183 -6.06 11.09 1.37
C ALA A 183 -6.58 12.35 0.67
N GLU A 184 -7.91 12.48 0.56
CA GLU A 184 -8.52 13.70 0.03
C GLU A 184 -8.25 14.93 0.90
N ARG A 185 -8.29 14.78 2.23
CA ARG A 185 -8.03 15.87 3.16
C ARG A 185 -6.58 16.33 3.13
N TRP A 186 -5.64 15.40 3.06
CA TRP A 186 -4.21 15.68 3.08
C TRP A 186 -3.61 15.89 1.68
N GLN A 187 -4.36 15.62 0.62
CA GLN A 187 -3.92 15.71 -0.79
C GLN A 187 -2.67 14.85 -1.07
N ILE A 188 -2.65 13.64 -0.52
CA ILE A 188 -1.57 12.66 -0.69
C ILE A 188 -2.11 11.35 -1.29
N PRO A 189 -1.24 10.53 -1.92
CA PRO A 189 -1.65 9.29 -2.53
C PRO A 189 -2.22 8.26 -1.54
N LEU A 190 -3.22 7.50 -1.99
CA LEU A 190 -3.79 6.35 -1.31
C LEU A 190 -3.37 5.06 -2.00
N VAL A 191 -2.62 4.23 -1.30
CA VAL A 191 -2.38 2.82 -1.63
C VAL A 191 -3.36 1.96 -0.84
N HIS A 192 -3.94 0.94 -1.46
CA HIS A 192 -4.91 0.07 -0.80
C HIS A 192 -4.62 -1.41 -1.05
N SER A 193 -4.76 -2.23 0.01
CA SER A 193 -4.72 -3.71 -0.05
C SER A 193 -6.06 -4.26 0.44
N MET A 194 -6.72 -5.06 -0.41
CA MET A 194 -8.04 -5.61 -0.12
C MET A 194 -7.99 -6.71 0.95
N HIS A 195 -7.01 -7.61 0.89
CA HIS A 195 -6.84 -8.83 1.67
C HIS A 195 -7.90 -9.89 1.44
N THR A 196 -9.16 -9.50 1.31
CA THR A 196 -10.30 -10.36 0.95
C THR A 196 -11.38 -9.51 0.30
N MET A 197 -12.12 -10.07 -0.65
CA MET A 197 -13.18 -9.39 -1.36
C MET A 197 -14.52 -10.07 -1.16
N ALA A 198 -15.56 -9.29 -0.81
CA ALA A 198 -16.91 -9.80 -0.55
C ALA A 198 -17.50 -10.48 -1.78
N LYS A 199 -17.32 -9.89 -2.98
CA LYS A 199 -17.81 -10.49 -4.23
C LYS A 199 -17.22 -11.88 -4.46
N VAL A 200 -15.92 -12.05 -4.28
CA VAL A 200 -15.23 -13.34 -4.44
C VAL A 200 -15.73 -14.35 -3.41
N LYS A 201 -15.86 -13.95 -2.14
CA LYS A 201 -16.41 -14.79 -1.09
C LYS A 201 -17.84 -15.21 -1.41
N ASN A 202 -18.68 -14.29 -1.87
CA ASN A 202 -20.08 -14.57 -2.20
C ASN A 202 -20.24 -15.53 -3.39
N LEU A 203 -19.26 -15.59 -4.31
CA LEU A 203 -19.23 -16.55 -5.40
C LEU A 203 -18.84 -17.97 -4.95
N THR A 204 -18.20 -18.11 -3.80
CA THR A 204 -17.63 -19.37 -3.30
C THR A 204 -18.27 -19.83 -1.98
N LEU A 205 -19.48 -19.34 -1.66
CA LEU A 205 -20.19 -19.72 -0.45
C LEU A 205 -20.45 -21.23 -0.37
N ALA A 206 -20.15 -21.81 0.79
CA ALA A 206 -20.55 -23.18 1.08
C ALA A 206 -22.04 -23.26 1.44
N ALA A 207 -22.59 -24.48 1.40
CA ALA A 207 -23.98 -24.69 1.76
C ALA A 207 -24.22 -24.30 3.24
N GLY A 208 -25.10 -23.34 3.47
CA GLY A 208 -25.42 -22.82 4.80
C GLY A 208 -24.69 -21.54 5.21
N ASP A 209 -23.68 -21.09 4.44
CA ASP A 209 -23.01 -19.83 4.68
C ASP A 209 -23.93 -18.65 4.32
N GLN A 210 -23.73 -17.55 5.03
CA GLN A 210 -24.41 -16.29 4.72
C GLN A 210 -23.49 -15.43 3.83
N PRO A 211 -24.07 -14.71 2.83
CA PRO A 211 -23.30 -13.80 2.02
C PRO A 211 -22.76 -12.63 2.85
N GLU A 212 -21.64 -12.11 2.43
CA GLU A 212 -21.11 -10.86 2.98
C GLU A 212 -22.12 -9.71 2.75
N PRO A 213 -22.25 -8.78 3.71
CA PRO A 213 -23.23 -7.68 3.61
C PRO A 213 -23.03 -6.81 2.37
N TYR A 214 -24.12 -6.30 1.81
CA TYR A 214 -24.06 -5.43 0.63
C TYR A 214 -23.28 -4.13 0.89
N GLU A 215 -23.34 -3.60 2.09
CA GLU A 215 -22.57 -2.43 2.54
C GLU A 215 -21.07 -2.65 2.40
N ARG A 216 -20.61 -3.89 2.65
CA ARG A 216 -19.22 -4.26 2.44
C ARG A 216 -18.87 -4.26 0.96
N VAL A 217 -19.70 -4.80 0.10
CA VAL A 217 -19.48 -4.78 -1.37
C VAL A 217 -19.35 -3.34 -1.87
N LEU A 218 -20.26 -2.44 -1.47
CA LEU A 218 -20.19 -1.03 -1.83
C LEU A 218 -18.93 -0.35 -1.28
N GLY A 219 -18.58 -0.65 -0.03
CA GLY A 219 -17.39 -0.09 0.60
C GLY A 219 -16.09 -0.52 -0.08
N GLU A 220 -16.03 -1.77 -0.56
CA GLU A 220 -14.91 -2.29 -1.35
C GLU A 220 -14.82 -1.58 -2.71
N GLU A 221 -15.93 -1.44 -3.43
CA GLU A 221 -15.98 -0.71 -4.71
C GLU A 221 -15.53 0.75 -4.55
N GLN A 222 -15.96 1.42 -3.49
CA GLN A 222 -15.53 2.78 -3.19
C GLN A 222 -14.03 2.87 -2.87
N ALA A 223 -13.49 1.95 -2.08
CA ALA A 223 -12.08 1.91 -1.76
C ALA A 223 -11.21 1.70 -3.01
N VAL A 224 -11.62 0.79 -3.90
CA VAL A 224 -10.96 0.57 -5.20
C VAL A 224 -11.00 1.82 -6.07
N ALA A 225 -12.17 2.47 -6.17
CA ALA A 225 -12.34 3.68 -6.99
C ALA A 225 -11.55 4.88 -6.46
N ALA A 226 -11.33 4.95 -5.14
CA ALA A 226 -10.61 6.05 -4.49
C ALA A 226 -9.09 5.86 -4.47
N ALA A 227 -8.60 4.62 -4.52
CA ALA A 227 -7.18 4.32 -4.44
C ALA A 227 -6.41 4.80 -5.69
N ASP A 228 -5.24 5.38 -5.49
CA ASP A 228 -4.30 5.69 -6.57
C ASP A 228 -3.56 4.42 -7.03
N GLN A 229 -3.36 3.47 -6.10
CA GLN A 229 -2.66 2.22 -6.33
C GLN A 229 -3.30 1.09 -5.52
N LEU A 230 -3.53 -0.06 -6.15
CA LEU A 230 -3.93 -1.29 -5.48
C LEU A 230 -2.73 -2.23 -5.34
N ILE A 231 -2.66 -2.94 -4.22
CA ILE A 231 -1.69 -4.01 -3.99
C ILE A 231 -2.45 -5.32 -3.84
N ALA A 232 -2.24 -6.23 -4.77
CA ALA A 232 -2.68 -7.62 -4.69
C ALA A 232 -1.55 -8.51 -4.17
N HIS A 233 -1.88 -9.48 -3.32
CA HIS A 233 -0.92 -10.41 -2.72
C HIS A 233 -0.68 -11.63 -3.57
N THR A 234 -1.59 -11.92 -4.51
CA THR A 234 -1.54 -13.05 -5.44
C THR A 234 -2.01 -12.63 -6.82
N GLU A 235 -1.63 -13.41 -7.84
CA GLU A 235 -2.12 -13.21 -9.21
C GLU A 235 -3.64 -13.42 -9.30
N THR A 236 -4.20 -14.31 -8.49
CA THR A 236 -5.65 -14.54 -8.41
C THR A 236 -6.35 -13.29 -7.88
N GLU A 237 -5.88 -12.71 -6.76
CA GLU A 237 -6.44 -11.46 -6.21
C GLU A 237 -6.32 -10.29 -7.20
N ALA A 238 -5.30 -10.30 -8.04
CA ALA A 238 -5.12 -9.28 -9.08
C ALA A 238 -6.07 -9.44 -10.28
N ALA A 239 -6.57 -10.66 -10.50
CA ALA A 239 -7.49 -10.97 -11.60
C ALA A 239 -8.97 -10.79 -11.22
N ASP A 240 -9.29 -10.85 -9.93
CA ASP A 240 -10.63 -10.66 -9.36
C ASP A 240 -11.04 -9.17 -9.34
#